data_c69eb58d1459ee115038aa97da40f747
#
_entry.id   c69eb58d1459ee115038aa97da40f747
#
_cell.length_a   1.000
_cell.length_b   1.000
_cell.length_c   1.000
_cell.angle_alpha   90.00
_cell.angle_beta   90.00
_cell.angle_gamma   90.00
#
_symmetry.space_group_name_H-M   'P 1'
#
loop_
_entity.id
_entity.type
_entity.pdbx_description
1 polymer ?
#
loop_
_entity_poly.entity_id
_entity_poly.type
_entity_poly.pdbx_seq_one_letter_code
_entity_poly.pdbx_strand_id
1 'polypeptide(L)'
;AIKYQVNWPGSADQSFNADIGSRISYYNVEGVPSAHIDGLSTSSSQEEIDEHAAVPAFLKIEGTAVATEGTDLDVEVTVTSYDDYPNASIHIAVVEDEYNNTAGTNGESEFFQVLRKMLPNGEGTTADLSNGNSVTLSESATFAVGNVTAGSYRLWEGLGNCRVVAFVQDEDSKEVLHAALIEITGDLEVTPSWDCVANACV
;
A
#
# COMPACT_ATOMS: atom_id res chain seq x y z
N ALA A 1 2.18 6.68 6.35
CA ALA A 1 3.02 5.48 6.52
C ALA A 1 2.39 4.27 5.85
N ILE A 2 3.16 3.21 5.66
CA ILE A 2 2.68 1.89 5.23
C ILE A 2 3.26 0.87 6.20
N LYS A 3 2.40 0.03 6.81
CA LYS A 3 2.80 -1.03 7.73
C LYS A 3 2.77 -2.38 7.01
N TYR A 4 3.91 -3.04 6.94
CA TYR A 4 4.09 -4.36 6.34
C TYR A 4 4.08 -5.42 7.44
N GLN A 5 3.02 -6.22 7.55
CA GLN A 5 2.87 -7.26 8.56
C GLN A 5 3.65 -8.51 8.15
N VAL A 6 4.66 -8.88 8.93
CA VAL A 6 5.53 -10.03 8.62
C VAL A 6 4.91 -11.36 9.05
N ASN A 7 5.37 -12.48 8.46
CA ASN A 7 4.90 -13.83 8.77
C ASN A 7 5.75 -14.57 9.81
N TRP A 8 6.57 -13.85 10.55
CA TRP A 8 7.47 -14.34 11.62
C TRP A 8 7.73 -13.22 12.66
N PRO A 9 8.24 -13.53 13.90
CA PRO A 9 8.38 -14.87 14.50
C PRO A 9 7.01 -15.47 14.88
N GLY A 10 6.90 -16.79 14.86
CA GLY A 10 5.69 -17.52 15.22
C GLY A 10 4.83 -17.89 14.02
N SER A 11 3.51 -17.98 14.20
CA SER A 11 2.57 -18.18 13.11
C SER A 11 2.41 -16.92 12.28
N ALA A 12 2.19 -17.06 10.97
CA ALA A 12 2.00 -15.94 10.05
C ALA A 12 0.92 -14.97 10.53
N ASP A 13 1.21 -13.66 10.45
CA ASP A 13 0.20 -12.63 10.64
C ASP A 13 -0.90 -12.78 9.57
N GLN A 14 -2.14 -12.57 9.95
CA GLN A 14 -3.28 -12.72 9.03
C GLN A 14 -3.20 -11.74 7.85
N SER A 15 -2.58 -10.59 8.06
CA SER A 15 -2.41 -9.54 7.03
C SER A 15 -1.21 -9.77 6.12
N PHE A 16 -0.37 -10.79 6.38
CA PHE A 16 0.74 -11.11 5.50
C PHE A 16 0.26 -11.59 4.13
N ASN A 17 0.84 -11.05 3.06
CA ASN A 17 0.58 -11.46 1.67
C ASN A 17 1.88 -11.43 0.84
N ALA A 18 1.80 -11.85 -0.43
CA ALA A 18 2.96 -11.98 -1.29
C ALA A 18 3.69 -10.64 -1.55
N ASP A 19 2.94 -9.54 -1.67
CA ASP A 19 3.54 -8.20 -1.89
C ASP A 19 4.37 -7.78 -0.67
N ILE A 20 3.89 -8.06 0.54
CA ILE A 20 4.65 -7.86 1.78
C ILE A 20 5.93 -8.70 1.76
N GLY A 21 5.84 -9.97 1.34
CA GLY A 21 7.01 -10.84 1.19
C GLY A 21 8.05 -10.28 0.23
N SER A 22 7.64 -9.72 -0.90
CA SER A 22 8.52 -9.05 -1.86
C SER A 22 9.21 -7.84 -1.21
N ARG A 23 8.48 -7.00 -0.47
CA ARG A 23 9.04 -5.81 0.20
C ARG A 23 10.00 -6.17 1.33
N ILE A 24 9.69 -7.21 2.13
CA ILE A 24 10.61 -7.74 3.15
C ILE A 24 11.94 -8.18 2.53
N SER A 25 11.87 -8.91 1.41
CA SER A 25 13.05 -9.35 0.67
C SER A 25 13.82 -8.18 0.07
N TYR A 26 13.11 -7.23 -0.53
CA TYR A 26 13.70 -6.03 -1.13
C TYR A 26 14.51 -5.22 -0.11
N TYR A 27 13.96 -4.98 1.08
CA TYR A 27 14.64 -4.23 2.15
C TYR A 27 15.60 -5.09 2.99
N ASN A 28 15.67 -6.39 2.74
CA ASN A 28 16.48 -7.35 3.50
C ASN A 28 16.16 -7.28 5.00
N VAL A 29 14.87 -7.33 5.35
CA VAL A 29 14.41 -7.24 6.74
C VAL A 29 14.64 -8.57 7.44
N GLU A 30 15.54 -8.61 8.40
CA GLU A 30 15.93 -9.80 9.17
C GLU A 30 15.36 -9.81 10.60
N GLY A 31 14.80 -8.68 11.06
CA GLY A 31 14.26 -8.53 12.41
C GLY A 31 13.09 -7.54 12.45
N VAL A 32 12.22 -7.70 13.45
CA VAL A 32 11.12 -6.75 13.72
C VAL A 32 11.18 -6.27 15.18
N PRO A 33 10.83 -5.00 15.45
CA PRO A 33 10.40 -3.99 14.49
C PRO A 33 11.53 -3.51 13.58
N SER A 34 11.21 -3.19 12.32
CA SER A 34 12.12 -2.55 11.36
C SER A 34 11.41 -1.33 10.78
N ALA A 35 12.09 -0.20 10.73
CA ALA A 35 11.53 1.04 10.24
C ALA A 35 12.44 1.67 9.17
N HIS A 36 11.80 2.27 8.17
CA HIS A 36 12.45 2.96 7.08
C HIS A 36 11.75 4.31 6.87
N ILE A 37 12.49 5.40 6.81
CA ILE A 37 12.02 6.70 6.35
C ILE A 37 12.55 6.87 4.94
N ASP A 38 11.67 7.21 4.01
CA ASP A 38 11.95 7.30 2.56
C ASP A 38 12.75 6.11 2.01
N GLY A 39 12.39 4.88 2.45
CA GLY A 39 13.04 3.66 2.02
C GLY A 39 14.37 3.35 2.71
N LEU A 40 14.94 4.27 3.47
CA LEU A 40 16.22 4.11 4.15
C LEU A 40 16.03 3.65 5.60
N SER A 41 16.86 2.71 6.05
CA SER A 41 16.82 2.22 7.44
C SER A 41 17.16 3.32 8.44
N THR A 42 16.39 3.44 9.51
CA THR A 42 16.43 4.59 10.42
C THR A 42 16.07 4.23 11.85
N SER A 43 16.40 5.12 12.79
CA SER A 43 15.92 5.07 14.18
C SER A 43 14.45 5.49 14.34
N SER A 44 13.85 6.07 13.29
CA SER A 44 12.47 6.62 13.29
C SER A 44 12.26 7.73 14.32
N SER A 45 13.30 8.54 14.57
CA SER A 45 13.17 9.71 15.43
C SER A 45 12.40 10.84 14.73
N GLN A 46 11.80 11.73 15.51
CA GLN A 46 11.12 12.92 14.95
C GLN A 46 12.10 13.81 14.16
N GLU A 47 13.35 13.91 14.62
CA GLU A 47 14.39 14.68 13.95
C GLU A 47 14.68 14.13 12.55
N GLU A 48 14.83 12.82 12.39
CA GLU A 48 15.02 12.18 11.07
C GLU A 48 13.80 12.37 10.17
N ILE A 49 12.58 12.27 10.71
CA ILE A 49 11.36 12.54 9.93
C ILE A 49 11.36 13.99 9.41
N ASP A 50 11.71 14.94 10.26
CA ASP A 50 11.74 16.37 9.90
C ASP A 50 12.86 16.67 8.86
N GLU A 51 14.01 16.03 8.97
CA GLU A 51 15.11 16.12 8.00
C GLU A 51 14.69 15.58 6.63
N HIS A 52 14.09 14.40 6.56
CA HIS A 52 13.60 13.80 5.31
C HIS A 52 12.46 14.63 4.71
N ALA A 53 11.54 15.13 5.52
CA ALA A 53 10.45 15.99 5.05
C ALA A 53 10.93 17.35 4.48
N ALA A 54 12.15 17.78 4.81
CA ALA A 54 12.75 19.00 4.28
C ALA A 54 13.45 18.82 2.92
N VAL A 55 13.64 17.57 2.46
CA VAL A 55 14.29 17.27 1.17
C VAL A 55 13.34 17.64 0.02
N PRO A 56 13.75 18.50 -0.94
CA PRO A 56 12.90 18.85 -2.07
C PRO A 56 12.72 17.65 -3.01
N ALA A 57 11.48 17.39 -3.42
CA ALA A 57 11.19 16.42 -4.47
C ALA A 57 11.11 17.10 -5.84
N PHE A 58 11.82 16.56 -6.83
CA PHE A 58 11.74 16.99 -8.23
C PHE A 58 10.84 16.09 -9.06
N LEU A 59 9.79 15.60 -8.44
CA LEU A 59 8.74 14.76 -9.01
C LEU A 59 7.38 15.32 -8.61
N LYS A 60 6.39 15.16 -9.49
CA LYS A 60 4.99 15.42 -9.19
C LYS A 60 4.22 14.12 -9.38
N ILE A 61 3.45 13.72 -8.39
CA ILE A 61 2.55 12.57 -8.45
C ILE A 61 1.13 13.08 -8.35
N GLU A 62 0.30 12.73 -9.33
CA GLU A 62 -1.14 12.98 -9.36
C GLU A 62 -1.86 11.68 -9.65
N GLY A 63 -3.07 11.52 -9.16
CA GLY A 63 -3.82 10.33 -9.47
C GLY A 63 -5.27 10.38 -9.02
N THR A 64 -6.01 9.37 -9.44
CA THR A 64 -7.38 9.09 -9.04
C THR A 64 -7.49 7.64 -8.63
N ALA A 65 -8.33 7.37 -7.65
CA ALA A 65 -8.70 6.03 -7.22
C ALA A 65 -10.23 5.99 -7.10
N VAL A 66 -10.87 5.08 -7.84
CA VAL A 66 -12.32 5.01 -7.91
C VAL A 66 -12.77 3.60 -7.54
N ALA A 67 -13.60 3.51 -6.50
CA ALA A 67 -14.23 2.26 -6.07
C ALA A 67 -15.57 2.06 -6.77
N THR A 68 -15.87 0.80 -7.08
CA THR A 68 -17.16 0.34 -7.59
C THR A 68 -17.62 -0.84 -6.73
N GLU A 69 -18.89 -0.80 -6.30
CA GLU A 69 -19.51 -1.84 -5.44
C GLU A 69 -18.72 -2.14 -4.13
N GLY A 70 -17.93 -1.16 -3.66
CA GLY A 70 -17.13 -1.27 -2.44
C GLY A 70 -15.97 -2.26 -2.48
N THR A 71 -15.76 -2.95 -3.59
CA THR A 71 -14.78 -4.03 -3.74
C THR A 71 -13.86 -3.90 -4.94
N ASP A 72 -14.31 -3.30 -6.02
CA ASP A 72 -13.53 -3.06 -7.23
C ASP A 72 -12.88 -1.69 -7.16
N LEU A 73 -11.60 -1.63 -7.45
CA LEU A 73 -10.78 -0.42 -7.39
C LEU A 73 -10.05 -0.21 -8.71
N ASP A 74 -10.30 0.92 -9.36
CA ASP A 74 -9.52 1.41 -10.48
C ASP A 74 -8.64 2.57 -10.02
N VAL A 75 -7.34 2.50 -10.34
CA VAL A 75 -6.35 3.52 -9.96
C VAL A 75 -5.62 4.01 -11.20
N GLU A 76 -5.56 5.32 -11.38
CA GLU A 76 -4.69 5.96 -12.35
C GLU A 76 -3.71 6.87 -11.63
N VAL A 77 -2.42 6.72 -11.92
CA VAL A 77 -1.34 7.53 -11.34
C VAL A 77 -0.48 8.09 -12.47
N THR A 78 -0.28 9.39 -12.47
CA THR A 78 0.64 10.09 -13.37
C THR A 78 1.80 10.67 -12.57
N VAL A 79 3.01 10.29 -12.96
CA VAL A 79 4.25 10.82 -12.41
C VAL A 79 4.91 11.70 -13.46
N THR A 80 5.18 12.96 -13.13
CA THR A 80 5.94 13.90 -13.96
C THR A 80 7.28 14.17 -13.31
N SER A 81 8.36 13.99 -14.05
CA SER A 81 9.72 14.25 -13.57
C SER A 81 10.23 15.62 -13.99
N TYR A 82 10.96 16.27 -13.08
CA TYR A 82 11.67 17.54 -13.29
C TYR A 82 13.20 17.38 -13.13
N ASP A 83 13.66 16.11 -13.04
CA ASP A 83 15.07 15.73 -13.02
C ASP A 83 15.21 14.33 -13.65
N ASP A 84 16.43 13.82 -13.77
CA ASP A 84 16.69 12.51 -14.37
C ASP A 84 16.78 11.42 -13.30
N TYR A 85 15.87 10.41 -13.39
CA TYR A 85 15.83 9.25 -12.52
C TYR A 85 15.86 7.96 -13.36
N PRO A 86 17.07 7.49 -13.77
CA PRO A 86 17.21 6.41 -14.76
C PRO A 86 16.79 5.02 -14.25
N ASN A 87 16.81 4.80 -12.94
CA ASN A 87 16.54 3.49 -12.33
C ASN A 87 15.38 3.58 -11.33
N ALA A 88 14.34 4.33 -11.67
CA ALA A 88 13.19 4.50 -10.79
C ALA A 88 12.06 3.53 -11.11
N SER A 89 11.33 3.14 -10.07
CA SER A 89 10.07 2.39 -10.15
C SER A 89 8.94 3.15 -9.48
N ILE A 90 7.76 3.07 -10.08
CA ILE A 90 6.52 3.62 -9.53
C ILE A 90 5.81 2.48 -8.79
N HIS A 91 5.43 2.74 -7.56
CA HIS A 91 4.69 1.82 -6.71
C HIS A 91 3.33 2.41 -6.35
N ILE A 92 2.32 1.57 -6.32
CA ILE A 92 0.96 1.92 -5.90
C ILE A 92 0.55 0.94 -4.81
N ALA A 93 0.29 1.42 -3.61
CA ALA A 93 -0.06 0.61 -2.46
C ALA A 93 -1.49 0.92 -1.98
N VAL A 94 -2.32 -0.11 -1.85
CA VAL A 94 -3.63 -0.03 -1.19
C VAL A 94 -3.43 -0.36 0.28
N VAL A 95 -3.77 0.59 1.14
CA VAL A 95 -3.51 0.56 2.58
C VAL A 95 -4.82 0.69 3.32
N GLU A 96 -5.13 -0.24 4.21
CA GLU A 96 -6.28 -0.17 5.11
C GLU A 96 -5.92 0.64 6.34
N ASP A 97 -6.73 1.66 6.66
CA ASP A 97 -6.35 2.70 7.60
C ASP A 97 -6.36 2.23 9.04
N GLU A 98 -7.43 1.60 9.46
CA GLU A 98 -7.61 1.10 10.83
C GLU A 98 -8.53 -0.12 10.82
N TYR A 99 -8.17 -1.14 11.56
CA TYR A 99 -9.08 -2.24 11.85
C TYR A 99 -8.76 -2.87 13.20
N ASN A 100 -9.77 -3.45 13.82
CA ASN A 100 -9.67 -4.13 15.09
C ASN A 100 -9.68 -5.65 14.88
N ASN A 101 -8.67 -6.35 15.42
CA ASN A 101 -8.60 -7.80 15.37
C ASN A 101 -7.99 -8.34 16.67
N THR A 102 -8.62 -9.38 17.22
CA THR A 102 -8.16 -10.03 18.47
C THR A 102 -7.25 -11.22 18.23
N ALA A 103 -6.87 -11.51 17.02
CA ALA A 103 -6.10 -12.72 16.66
C ALA A 103 -4.58 -12.58 16.81
N GLY A 104 -4.07 -11.42 17.19
CA GLY A 104 -2.64 -11.20 17.42
C GLY A 104 -2.13 -11.99 18.62
N THR A 105 -1.06 -12.77 18.44
CA THR A 105 -0.41 -13.51 19.54
C THR A 105 0.45 -12.61 20.44
N ASN A 106 0.72 -11.38 20.02
CA ASN A 106 1.50 -10.36 20.72
C ASN A 106 0.67 -9.41 21.58
N GLY A 107 -0.68 -9.58 21.60
CA GLY A 107 -1.61 -8.70 22.30
C GLY A 107 -2.00 -7.42 21.57
N GLU A 108 -1.53 -7.21 20.34
CA GLU A 108 -1.98 -6.13 19.48
C GLU A 108 -3.42 -6.41 19.02
N SER A 109 -4.30 -5.44 19.17
CA SER A 109 -5.72 -5.54 18.81
C SER A 109 -6.18 -4.42 17.88
N GLU A 110 -5.37 -3.38 17.72
CA GLU A 110 -5.64 -2.23 16.86
C GLU A 110 -4.53 -2.14 15.82
N PHE A 111 -4.90 -2.13 14.56
CA PHE A 111 -3.96 -2.12 13.44
C PHE A 111 -4.19 -0.91 12.58
N PHE A 112 -3.11 -0.20 12.24
CA PHE A 112 -3.17 1.04 11.47
C PHE A 112 -2.30 0.97 10.23
N GLN A 113 -2.81 1.50 9.11
CA GLN A 113 -2.08 1.71 7.87
C GLN A 113 -1.43 0.45 7.30
N VAL A 114 -2.18 -0.65 7.34
CA VAL A 114 -1.69 -1.97 6.93
C VAL A 114 -1.80 -2.18 5.43
N LEU A 115 -0.70 -2.58 4.80
CA LEU A 115 -0.68 -2.92 3.37
C LEU A 115 -1.63 -4.08 3.08
N ARG A 116 -2.51 -3.88 2.09
CA ARG A 116 -3.40 -4.94 1.59
C ARG A 116 -2.96 -5.46 0.23
N LYS A 117 -2.52 -4.57 -0.65
CA LYS A 117 -2.05 -4.96 -1.98
C LYS A 117 -1.15 -3.89 -2.55
N MET A 118 -0.18 -4.30 -3.36
CA MET A 118 0.53 -3.42 -4.27
C MET A 118 0.10 -3.68 -5.71
N LEU A 119 0.08 -2.61 -6.52
CA LEU A 119 -0.33 -2.66 -7.91
C LEU A 119 0.85 -2.29 -8.82
N PRO A 120 1.11 -3.13 -9.85
CA PRO A 120 0.50 -4.44 -10.08
C PRO A 120 0.94 -5.49 -9.05
N ASN A 121 2.07 -5.30 -8.37
CA ASN A 121 2.65 -6.18 -7.36
C ASN A 121 3.70 -5.44 -6.50
N GLY A 122 4.34 -6.13 -5.55
CA GLY A 122 5.33 -5.57 -4.62
C GLY A 122 6.65 -5.10 -5.26
N GLU A 123 6.90 -5.42 -6.53
CA GLU A 123 8.11 -4.98 -7.26
C GLU A 123 7.91 -3.63 -7.95
N GLY A 124 6.64 -3.18 -8.11
CA GLY A 124 6.30 -1.94 -8.79
C GLY A 124 6.46 -2.01 -10.31
N THR A 125 6.47 -0.85 -10.94
CA THR A 125 6.61 -0.70 -12.40
C THR A 125 7.79 0.21 -12.72
N THR A 126 8.81 -0.31 -13.38
CA THR A 126 9.94 0.49 -13.87
C THR A 126 9.45 1.54 -14.85
N ALA A 127 9.90 2.77 -14.70
CA ALA A 127 9.45 3.92 -15.48
C ALA A 127 10.63 4.75 -15.98
N ASP A 128 10.51 5.25 -17.21
CA ASP A 128 11.43 6.27 -17.76
C ASP A 128 11.05 7.65 -17.20
N LEU A 129 11.71 8.04 -16.14
CA LEU A 129 11.53 9.31 -15.45
C LEU A 129 12.66 10.30 -15.77
N SER A 130 13.02 10.42 -17.05
CA SER A 130 13.90 11.48 -17.53
C SER A 130 13.24 12.86 -17.36
N ASN A 131 14.06 13.89 -17.24
CA ASN A 131 13.62 15.28 -17.04
C ASN A 131 12.60 15.72 -18.10
N GLY A 132 11.44 16.16 -17.65
CA GLY A 132 10.32 16.58 -18.47
C GLY A 132 9.39 15.45 -18.92
N ASN A 133 9.71 14.19 -18.60
CA ASN A 133 8.86 13.04 -18.95
C ASN A 133 7.69 12.89 -17.96
N SER A 134 6.58 12.38 -18.48
CA SER A 134 5.43 11.98 -17.67
C SER A 134 5.04 10.54 -18.00
N VAL A 135 4.84 9.73 -16.98
CA VAL A 135 4.42 8.33 -17.10
C VAL A 135 3.09 8.17 -16.38
N THR A 136 2.12 7.59 -17.07
CA THR A 136 0.80 7.25 -16.48
C THR A 136 0.67 5.74 -16.37
N LEU A 137 0.31 5.26 -15.20
CA LEU A 137 -0.05 3.88 -14.91
C LEU A 137 -1.56 3.81 -14.63
N SER A 138 -2.20 2.78 -15.18
CA SER A 138 -3.61 2.46 -14.92
C SER A 138 -3.68 1.02 -14.45
N GLU A 139 -4.13 0.83 -13.23
CA GLU A 139 -4.18 -0.47 -12.55
C GLU A 139 -5.57 -0.71 -11.97
N SER A 140 -5.94 -1.97 -11.83
CA SER A 140 -7.20 -2.35 -11.19
C SER A 140 -7.03 -3.54 -10.26
N ALA A 141 -7.91 -3.63 -9.26
CA ALA A 141 -7.96 -4.76 -8.34
C ALA A 141 -9.37 -4.99 -7.84
N THR A 142 -9.72 -6.25 -7.64
CA THR A 142 -10.95 -6.65 -6.94
C THR A 142 -10.58 -7.26 -5.60
N PHE A 143 -11.25 -6.82 -4.54
CA PHE A 143 -11.04 -7.29 -3.18
C PHE A 143 -12.26 -8.08 -2.69
N ALA A 144 -12.00 -9.11 -1.88
CA ALA A 144 -13.04 -9.68 -1.02
C ALA A 144 -12.94 -9.03 0.36
N VAL A 145 -14.05 -8.87 1.07
CA VAL A 145 -14.11 -8.24 2.39
C VAL A 145 -14.36 -9.29 3.48
N GLY A 146 -13.83 -9.02 4.67
CA GLY A 146 -13.95 -9.85 5.88
C GLY A 146 -13.02 -11.06 5.90
N ASN A 147 -12.82 -11.64 7.08
CA ASN A 147 -12.02 -12.84 7.35
C ASN A 147 -10.66 -12.86 6.64
N VAL A 148 -9.85 -11.83 6.85
CA VAL A 148 -8.49 -11.75 6.31
C VAL A 148 -7.65 -12.91 6.86
N THR A 149 -6.94 -13.60 5.98
CA THR A 149 -6.05 -14.71 6.32
C THR A 149 -4.71 -14.55 5.63
N ALA A 150 -3.65 -15.08 6.22
CA ALA A 150 -2.31 -15.00 5.66
C ALA A 150 -2.29 -15.48 4.19
N GLY A 151 -1.68 -14.69 3.33
CA GLY A 151 -1.60 -14.92 1.88
C GLY A 151 -2.78 -14.37 1.07
N SER A 152 -3.82 -13.82 1.71
CA SER A 152 -4.96 -13.23 1.00
C SER A 152 -4.76 -11.74 0.72
N TYR A 153 -5.44 -11.25 -0.33
CA TYR A 153 -5.59 -9.82 -0.65
C TYR A 153 -6.96 -9.28 -0.21
N ARG A 154 -7.46 -9.76 0.91
CA ARG A 154 -8.77 -9.35 1.44
C ARG A 154 -8.63 -8.08 2.27
N LEU A 155 -9.74 -7.33 2.36
CA LEU A 155 -9.92 -6.22 3.28
C LEU A 155 -10.71 -6.68 4.50
N TRP A 156 -10.46 -6.09 5.66
CA TRP A 156 -11.30 -6.32 6.83
C TRP A 156 -12.65 -5.62 6.71
N GLU A 157 -12.64 -4.35 6.32
CA GLU A 157 -13.83 -3.48 6.37
C GLU A 157 -14.28 -2.96 4.99
N GLY A 158 -13.42 -3.03 3.95
CA GLY A 158 -13.73 -2.58 2.60
C GLY A 158 -12.96 -1.33 2.18
N LEU A 159 -13.18 -0.90 0.93
CA LEU A 159 -12.45 0.22 0.31
C LEU A 159 -12.73 1.57 0.98
N GLY A 160 -13.88 1.73 1.66
CA GLY A 160 -14.20 2.94 2.41
C GLY A 160 -13.26 3.21 3.60
N ASN A 161 -12.54 2.18 4.06
CA ASN A 161 -11.53 2.27 5.12
C ASN A 161 -10.10 2.16 4.57
N CYS A 162 -9.90 2.47 3.30
CA CYS A 162 -8.63 2.37 2.62
C CYS A 162 -8.20 3.70 2.00
N ARG A 163 -6.93 3.80 1.72
CA ARG A 163 -6.32 4.85 0.89
C ARG A 163 -5.32 4.24 -0.08
N VAL A 164 -5.01 4.96 -1.14
CA VAL A 164 -3.94 4.61 -2.06
C VAL A 164 -2.74 5.50 -1.78
N VAL A 165 -1.57 4.89 -1.66
CA VAL A 165 -0.28 5.59 -1.58
C VAL A 165 0.49 5.28 -2.85
N ALA A 166 0.76 6.30 -3.67
CA ALA A 166 1.67 6.19 -4.80
C ALA A 166 3.03 6.75 -4.43
N PHE A 167 4.11 6.05 -4.79
CA PHE A 167 5.47 6.55 -4.53
C PHE A 167 6.43 6.13 -5.63
N VAL A 168 7.48 6.94 -5.81
CA VAL A 168 8.59 6.66 -6.71
C VAL A 168 9.79 6.29 -5.89
N GLN A 169 10.44 5.18 -6.26
CA GLN A 169 11.60 4.63 -5.56
C GLN A 169 12.77 4.48 -6.54
N ASP A 170 13.94 4.95 -6.14
CA ASP A 170 15.19 4.67 -6.83
C ASP A 170 15.66 3.25 -6.48
N GLU A 171 15.89 2.41 -7.48
CA GLU A 171 16.18 1.00 -7.28
C GLU A 171 17.63 0.74 -6.84
N ASP A 172 18.55 1.67 -7.08
CA ASP A 172 19.95 1.54 -6.68
C ASP A 172 20.14 1.89 -5.20
N SER A 173 19.60 3.02 -4.77
CA SER A 173 19.70 3.50 -3.37
C SER A 173 18.62 2.95 -2.47
N LYS A 174 17.48 2.53 -3.03
CA LYS A 174 16.21 2.21 -2.36
C LYS A 174 15.51 3.42 -1.75
N GLU A 175 15.96 4.62 -2.04
CA GLU A 175 15.35 5.85 -1.56
C GLU A 175 13.98 6.08 -2.21
N VAL A 176 12.98 6.44 -1.41
CA VAL A 176 11.69 6.93 -1.89
C VAL A 176 11.85 8.41 -2.20
N LEU A 177 11.86 8.74 -3.49
CA LEU A 177 12.12 10.08 -4.00
C LEU A 177 10.94 11.03 -3.81
N HIS A 178 9.73 10.50 -3.87
CA HIS A 178 8.48 11.23 -3.62
C HIS A 178 7.33 10.28 -3.36
N ALA A 179 6.34 10.72 -2.58
CA ALA A 179 5.12 9.97 -2.32
C ALA A 179 3.90 10.89 -2.31
N ALA A 180 2.76 10.37 -2.74
CA ALA A 180 1.48 11.06 -2.69
C ALA A 180 0.39 10.15 -2.11
N LEU A 181 -0.53 10.76 -1.37
CA LEU A 181 -1.74 10.12 -0.91
C LEU A 181 -2.86 10.41 -1.92
N ILE A 182 -3.58 9.36 -2.32
CA ILE A 182 -4.71 9.43 -3.25
C ILE A 182 -5.92 8.90 -2.50
N GLU A 183 -6.93 9.74 -2.34
CA GLU A 183 -8.19 9.35 -1.71
C GLU A 183 -9.00 8.46 -2.66
N ILE A 184 -9.62 7.41 -2.11
CA ILE A 184 -10.54 6.56 -2.87
C ILE A 184 -11.91 7.24 -2.88
N THR A 185 -12.48 7.36 -4.05
CA THR A 185 -13.82 7.96 -4.30
C THR A 185 -14.74 6.93 -4.95
N GLY A 186 -15.99 7.30 -5.20
CA GLY A 186 -16.96 6.43 -5.87
C GLY A 186 -17.86 5.68 -4.89
N ASP A 187 -18.29 4.47 -5.24
CA ASP A 187 -19.14 3.64 -4.39
C ASP A 187 -18.28 2.81 -3.43
N LEU A 188 -18.20 3.25 -2.20
CA LEU A 188 -17.35 2.67 -1.15
C LEU A 188 -18.10 1.65 -0.29
N GLU A 189 -19.40 1.49 -0.46
CA GLU A 189 -20.18 0.55 0.35
C GLU A 189 -20.13 -0.85 -0.23
N VAL A 190 -19.79 -1.81 0.61
CA VAL A 190 -19.92 -3.23 0.28
C VAL A 190 -21.39 -3.57 0.29
N THR A 191 -21.96 -3.82 -0.88
CA THR A 191 -23.35 -4.31 -0.97
C THR A 191 -23.39 -5.74 -0.42
N PRO A 192 -24.07 -6.01 0.70
CA PRO A 192 -24.23 -7.38 1.16
C PRO A 192 -24.93 -8.19 0.07
N SER A 193 -24.30 -9.26 -0.42
CA SER A 193 -24.98 -10.21 -1.29
C SER A 193 -25.98 -10.99 -0.44
N TRP A 194 -27.21 -10.49 -0.36
CA TRP A 194 -28.30 -11.24 0.23
C TRP A 194 -28.76 -12.30 -0.79
N ASP A 195 -28.27 -13.50 -0.66
CA ASP A 195 -28.88 -14.65 -1.34
C ASP A 195 -30.24 -14.94 -0.67
N CYS A 196 -31.27 -14.26 -1.15
CA CYS A 196 -32.63 -14.66 -0.83
C CYS A 196 -32.98 -15.92 -1.59
N VAL A 197 -32.65 -17.10 -1.06
CA VAL A 197 -33.20 -18.36 -1.55
C VAL A 197 -34.61 -18.50 -0.96
N ALA A 198 -35.60 -18.33 -1.83
CA ALA A 198 -37.01 -18.63 -1.62
C ALA A 198 -37.50 -18.57 -0.15
N ASN A 199 -37.96 -17.38 0.28
CA ASN A 199 -38.70 -17.11 1.52
C ASN A 199 -37.99 -17.17 2.87
N ALA A 200 -36.66 -17.13 2.95
CA ALA A 200 -35.96 -16.90 4.20
C ALA A 200 -34.70 -16.04 3.96
N CYS A 201 -34.78 -14.77 4.33
CA CYS A 201 -33.59 -13.94 4.56
C CYS A 201 -33.05 -14.32 5.95
N VAL A 202 -31.83 -14.89 6.03
CA VAL A 202 -31.13 -15.16 7.27
C VAL A 202 -29.91 -14.24 7.35
#